data_c0e76086e93024f5838229d82293d306
#
_entry.id   c0e76086e93024f5838229d82293d306
#
_cell.length_a   1.000
_cell.length_b   1.000
_cell.length_c   1.000
_cell.angle_alpha   90.00
_cell.angle_beta   90.00
_cell.angle_gamma   90.00
#
_symmetry.space_group_name_H-M   'P 1'
#
loop_
_entity.id
_entity.type
_entity.pdbx_description
1 polymer ?
#
loop_
_entity_poly.entity_id
_entity_poly.type
_entity_poly.pdbx_seq_one_letter_code
_entity_poly.pdbx_strand_id
1 'polypeptide(L)'
;EQGGALLVAAGPEYAGEMTIANTPLIAALPATPTGNITEQGFLPQLTGAGKRHPVTRGLEGSSSEPPNWSRWFRIIDVEENPVGEVVMKGPDDRPLLILNRKGKGRIGMFLSDQGWLWARGFEGGGPYVSLYRRIAHWLMKEPELEEEALTAVGKDQSLEISRQTMANEVPAADIILPSGKKQTV
;
A
#
# COMPACT_ATOMS: atom_id res chain seq x y z
N GLU A 1 16.90 7.16 10.73
CA GLU A 1 16.22 7.85 11.85
C GLU A 1 15.63 9.22 11.45
N GLN A 2 16.15 9.88 10.40
CA GLN A 2 15.65 11.19 9.94
C GLN A 2 14.42 11.10 9.03
N GLY A 3 14.01 9.90 8.60
CA GLY A 3 12.81 9.67 7.84
C GLY A 3 13.00 9.79 6.33
N GLY A 4 13.65 8.81 5.71
CA GLY A 4 13.72 8.68 4.26
C GLY A 4 12.50 7.97 3.65
N ALA A 5 12.46 7.94 2.33
CA ALA A 5 11.51 7.18 1.53
C ALA A 5 12.24 6.19 0.63
N LEU A 6 11.73 4.97 0.52
CA LEU A 6 12.28 3.92 -0.32
C LEU A 6 11.16 3.17 -1.05
N LEU A 7 11.30 3.01 -2.35
CA LEU A 7 10.48 2.11 -3.15
C LEU A 7 11.36 1.02 -3.74
N VAL A 8 10.99 -0.22 -3.52
CA VAL A 8 11.66 -1.40 -4.09
C VAL A 8 10.69 -2.14 -4.99
N ALA A 9 11.15 -2.50 -6.18
CA ALA A 9 10.50 -3.48 -7.05
C ALA A 9 11.44 -4.69 -7.17
N ALA A 10 11.08 -5.79 -6.53
CA ALA A 10 11.92 -6.97 -6.42
C ALA A 10 11.84 -7.81 -7.69
N GLY A 11 12.95 -7.90 -8.41
CA GLY A 11 13.16 -8.85 -9.49
C GLY A 11 13.81 -10.15 -8.99
N PRO A 12 14.18 -11.07 -9.90
CA PRO A 12 14.81 -12.34 -9.55
C PRO A 12 16.07 -12.20 -8.68
N GLU A 13 16.80 -11.10 -8.84
CA GLU A 13 18.01 -10.80 -8.08
C GLU A 13 17.75 -10.67 -6.59
N TYR A 14 16.50 -10.32 -6.21
CA TYR A 14 16.11 -10.23 -4.80
C TYR A 14 16.10 -11.59 -4.11
N ALA A 15 15.80 -12.67 -4.84
CA ALA A 15 15.86 -14.04 -4.36
C ALA A 15 17.25 -14.67 -4.48
N GLY A 16 18.19 -14.02 -5.17
CA GLY A 16 19.54 -14.56 -5.44
C GLY A 16 20.54 -14.31 -4.30
N GLU A 17 21.73 -14.88 -4.45
CA GLU A 17 22.81 -14.76 -3.46
C GLU A 17 23.32 -13.32 -3.29
N MET A 18 23.30 -12.53 -4.37
CA MET A 18 23.76 -11.13 -4.36
C MET A 18 22.63 -10.13 -4.07
N THR A 19 21.63 -10.57 -3.34
CA THR A 19 20.47 -9.73 -3.00
C THR A 19 20.84 -8.57 -2.08
N ILE A 20 20.13 -7.44 -2.22
CA ILE A 20 20.21 -6.33 -1.27
C ILE A 20 19.77 -6.74 0.15
N ALA A 21 19.03 -7.85 0.29
CA ALA A 21 18.66 -8.41 1.58
C ALA A 21 19.89 -8.92 2.38
N ASN A 22 21.00 -9.24 1.73
CA ASN A 22 22.27 -9.61 2.37
C ASN A 22 23.12 -8.40 2.79
N THR A 23 22.56 -7.19 2.72
CA THR A 23 23.23 -5.95 3.14
C THR A 23 22.57 -5.38 4.40
N PRO A 24 23.17 -4.39 5.07
CA PRO A 24 22.53 -3.70 6.19
C PRO A 24 21.15 -3.09 5.86
N LEU A 25 20.81 -2.94 4.57
CA LEU A 25 19.50 -2.44 4.12
C LEU A 25 18.37 -3.38 4.52
N ILE A 26 18.62 -4.68 4.75
CA ILE A 26 17.60 -5.64 5.21
C ILE A 26 16.87 -5.15 6.46
N ALA A 27 17.56 -4.43 7.34
CA ALA A 27 16.95 -3.86 8.54
C ALA A 27 15.81 -2.85 8.24
N ALA A 28 15.77 -2.32 7.02
CA ALA A 28 14.70 -1.41 6.57
C ALA A 28 13.65 -2.13 5.72
N LEU A 29 13.99 -3.21 5.03
CA LEU A 29 13.09 -3.91 4.12
C LEU A 29 11.95 -4.61 4.88
N PRO A 30 10.72 -4.59 4.36
CA PRO A 30 9.57 -5.18 5.02
C PRO A 30 9.47 -6.70 4.87
N ALA A 31 10.24 -7.32 3.99
CA ALA A 31 10.19 -8.75 3.72
C ALA A 31 11.57 -9.32 3.41
N THR A 32 11.82 -10.55 3.88
CA THR A 32 13.03 -11.32 3.64
C THR A 32 12.78 -12.36 2.56
N PRO A 33 13.59 -12.48 1.51
CA PRO A 33 13.37 -13.49 0.47
C PRO A 33 13.71 -14.90 0.99
N THR A 34 12.95 -15.90 0.54
CA THR A 34 13.22 -17.32 0.82
C THR A 34 14.23 -17.95 -0.13
N GLY A 35 14.62 -17.24 -1.19
CA GLY A 35 15.41 -17.77 -2.30
C GLY A 35 14.57 -18.37 -3.42
N ASN A 36 13.25 -18.45 -3.26
CA ASN A 36 12.34 -19.01 -4.27
C ASN A 36 11.63 -17.92 -5.07
N ILE A 37 11.25 -18.29 -6.29
CA ILE A 37 10.48 -17.45 -7.21
C ILE A 37 9.34 -18.29 -7.74
N THR A 38 8.12 -17.74 -7.67
CA THR A 38 6.97 -18.37 -8.32
C THR A 38 6.76 -17.72 -9.68
N GLU A 39 6.91 -18.52 -10.75
CA GLU A 39 6.69 -18.11 -12.14
C GLU A 39 5.42 -18.76 -12.69
N GLN A 40 4.30 -18.07 -12.51
CA GLN A 40 2.99 -18.45 -13.06
C GLN A 40 2.13 -17.21 -13.28
N GLY A 41 1.20 -17.28 -14.24
CA GLY A 41 0.24 -16.19 -14.46
C GLY A 41 -0.74 -16.06 -13.31
N PHE A 42 -0.86 -14.87 -12.74
CA PHE A 42 -1.82 -14.56 -11.67
C PHE A 42 -2.43 -13.16 -11.82
N LEU A 43 -3.60 -12.97 -11.28
CA LEU A 43 -4.25 -11.66 -11.18
C LEU A 43 -3.88 -11.02 -9.84
N PRO A 44 -3.22 -9.85 -9.84
CA PRO A 44 -3.03 -9.09 -8.60
C PRO A 44 -4.36 -8.74 -7.95
N GLN A 45 -4.45 -8.88 -6.63
CA GLN A 45 -5.65 -8.64 -5.85
C GLN A 45 -5.36 -7.68 -4.69
N LEU A 46 -6.42 -7.01 -4.19
CA LEU A 46 -6.33 -6.24 -2.96
C LEU A 46 -6.60 -7.15 -1.76
N THR A 47 -5.84 -6.90 -0.69
CA THR A 47 -6.16 -7.47 0.63
C THR A 47 -7.29 -6.69 1.30
N GLY A 48 -7.80 -7.16 2.43
CA GLY A 48 -8.73 -6.37 3.26
C GLY A 48 -8.14 -5.02 3.69
N ALA A 49 -6.85 -4.98 4.04
CA ALA A 49 -6.12 -3.74 4.32
C ALA A 49 -6.02 -2.86 3.06
N GLY A 50 -5.69 -3.46 1.90
CA GLY A 50 -5.57 -2.73 0.64
C GLY A 50 -6.86 -2.09 0.15
N LYS A 51 -8.01 -2.66 0.46
CA LYS A 51 -9.33 -2.04 0.15
C LYS A 51 -9.57 -0.74 0.96
N ARG A 52 -8.92 -0.58 2.11
CA ARG A 52 -9.04 0.59 2.98
C ARG A 52 -7.86 1.57 2.85
N HIS A 53 -6.68 1.05 2.51
CA HIS A 53 -5.47 1.86 2.48
C HIS A 53 -5.54 2.97 1.41
N PRO A 54 -5.19 4.22 1.73
CA PRO A 54 -5.30 5.36 0.81
C PRO A 54 -4.59 5.16 -0.53
N VAL A 55 -3.48 4.44 -0.52
CA VAL A 55 -2.71 4.15 -1.75
C VAL A 55 -3.49 3.27 -2.72
N THR A 56 -4.25 2.30 -2.22
CA THR A 56 -4.86 1.25 -3.06
C THR A 56 -6.37 1.27 -3.10
N ARG A 57 -7.06 1.95 -2.17
CA ARG A 57 -8.52 2.04 -2.18
C ARG A 57 -9.05 2.72 -3.44
N GLY A 58 -10.10 2.16 -4.03
CA GLY A 58 -10.78 2.75 -5.18
C GLY A 58 -9.86 2.97 -6.40
N LEU A 59 -8.84 2.14 -6.59
CA LEU A 59 -8.09 2.10 -7.84
C LEU A 59 -9.01 1.69 -9.00
N GLU A 60 -8.73 2.21 -10.18
CA GLU A 60 -9.49 1.86 -11.38
C GLU A 60 -9.51 0.34 -11.57
N GLY A 61 -10.69 -0.24 -11.84
CA GLY A 61 -10.88 -1.68 -12.00
C GLY A 61 -10.91 -2.49 -10.71
N SER A 62 -10.78 -1.87 -9.51
CA SER A 62 -10.77 -2.59 -8.23
C SER A 62 -12.14 -2.91 -7.66
N SER A 63 -13.23 -2.51 -8.33
CA SER A 63 -14.60 -2.72 -7.84
C SER A 63 -15.12 -4.15 -8.02
N SER A 64 -14.43 -4.98 -8.79
CA SER A 64 -14.74 -6.41 -9.00
C SER A 64 -13.79 -7.31 -8.20
N GLU A 65 -14.19 -8.57 -7.98
CA GLU A 65 -13.36 -9.61 -7.39
C GLU A 65 -13.30 -10.84 -8.32
N PRO A 66 -12.12 -11.17 -8.88
CA PRO A 66 -10.88 -10.39 -8.79
C PRO A 66 -10.99 -9.04 -9.50
N PRO A 67 -10.10 -8.07 -9.19
CA PRO A 67 -10.04 -6.81 -9.91
C PRO A 67 -9.89 -7.00 -11.41
N ASN A 68 -10.45 -6.09 -12.21
CA ASN A 68 -10.33 -6.12 -13.66
C ASN A 68 -8.95 -5.59 -14.11
N TRP A 69 -7.90 -6.29 -13.74
CA TRP A 69 -6.51 -5.99 -14.04
C TRP A 69 -5.86 -7.15 -14.81
N SER A 70 -4.86 -6.85 -15.63
CA SER A 70 -4.12 -7.88 -16.34
C SER A 70 -3.19 -8.67 -15.43
N ARG A 71 -2.82 -9.86 -15.90
CA ARG A 71 -1.95 -10.79 -15.17
C ARG A 71 -0.52 -10.30 -15.06
N TRP A 72 0.12 -10.69 -13.95
CA TRP A 72 1.56 -10.76 -13.79
C TRP A 72 1.98 -12.22 -13.79
N PHE A 73 3.28 -12.49 -13.98
CA PHE A 73 3.78 -13.85 -14.21
C PHE A 73 4.91 -14.26 -13.28
N ARG A 74 5.30 -13.37 -12.37
CA ARG A 74 6.38 -13.64 -11.42
C ARG A 74 6.12 -12.92 -10.12
N ILE A 75 6.38 -13.65 -9.01
CA ILE A 75 6.38 -13.11 -7.66
C ILE A 75 7.55 -13.73 -6.89
N ILE A 76 8.23 -12.92 -6.09
CA ILE A 76 9.31 -13.35 -5.22
C ILE A 76 8.71 -13.87 -3.93
N ASP A 77 9.09 -15.08 -3.54
CA ASP A 77 8.64 -15.69 -2.30
C ASP A 77 9.43 -15.12 -1.12
N VAL A 78 8.72 -14.79 -0.06
CA VAL A 78 9.29 -14.22 1.16
C VAL A 78 8.86 -15.03 2.37
N GLU A 79 9.60 -14.86 3.47
CA GLU A 79 9.27 -15.46 4.76
C GLU A 79 7.88 -15.04 5.23
N GLU A 80 7.26 -15.88 6.06
CA GLU A 80 5.97 -15.57 6.69
C GLU A 80 6.08 -14.32 7.57
N ASN A 81 4.95 -13.60 7.68
CA ASN A 81 4.83 -12.40 8.52
C ASN A 81 5.75 -11.24 8.14
N PRO A 82 5.62 -10.71 6.92
CA PRO A 82 6.33 -9.49 6.53
C PRO A 82 5.95 -8.33 7.45
N VAL A 83 6.87 -7.39 7.62
CA VAL A 83 6.65 -6.22 8.48
C VAL A 83 5.91 -5.12 7.71
N GLY A 84 4.77 -4.67 8.21
CA GLY A 84 3.96 -3.61 7.59
C GLY A 84 2.62 -4.12 7.05
N GLU A 85 1.94 -3.28 6.28
CA GLU A 85 0.64 -3.59 5.70
C GLU A 85 0.80 -4.22 4.32
N VAL A 86 0.35 -5.47 4.17
CA VAL A 86 0.23 -6.11 2.87
C VAL A 86 -1.04 -5.59 2.21
N VAL A 87 -0.91 -4.71 1.23
CA VAL A 87 -2.05 -4.06 0.56
C VAL A 87 -2.45 -4.73 -0.75
N MET A 88 -1.53 -5.45 -1.38
CA MET A 88 -1.83 -6.30 -2.55
C MET A 88 -1.23 -7.69 -2.37
N LYS A 89 -1.90 -8.67 -2.94
CA LYS A 89 -1.52 -10.08 -2.91
C LYS A 89 -1.53 -10.72 -4.31
N GLY A 90 -0.74 -11.76 -4.45
CA GLY A 90 -0.67 -12.64 -5.60
C GLY A 90 -1.32 -14.00 -5.34
N PRO A 91 -0.83 -15.09 -5.99
CA PRO A 91 -1.34 -16.45 -5.81
C PRO A 91 -1.10 -16.92 -4.37
N ASP A 92 -1.99 -17.77 -3.86
CA ASP A 92 -1.90 -18.39 -2.53
C ASP A 92 -1.75 -17.34 -1.40
N ASP A 93 -2.40 -16.18 -1.57
CA ASP A 93 -2.35 -15.03 -0.66
C ASP A 93 -0.94 -14.45 -0.41
N ARG A 94 0.04 -14.79 -1.26
CA ARG A 94 1.41 -14.27 -1.15
C ARG A 94 1.43 -12.75 -1.26
N PRO A 95 2.20 -12.05 -0.41
CA PRO A 95 2.29 -10.61 -0.45
C PRO A 95 2.86 -10.14 -1.79
N LEU A 96 2.23 -9.13 -2.41
CA LEU A 96 2.68 -8.54 -3.67
C LEU A 96 3.15 -7.09 -3.48
N LEU A 97 2.40 -6.30 -2.71
CA LEU A 97 2.79 -4.94 -2.33
C LEU A 97 2.66 -4.80 -0.82
N ILE A 98 3.76 -4.42 -0.20
CA ILE A 98 3.85 -4.15 1.24
C ILE A 98 4.20 -2.68 1.43
N LEU A 99 3.46 -2.00 2.30
CA LEU A 99 3.72 -0.64 2.73
C LEU A 99 4.10 -0.65 4.19
N ASN A 100 5.24 -0.06 4.54
CA ASN A 100 5.77 -0.08 5.90
C ASN A 100 6.23 1.31 6.36
N ARG A 101 6.01 1.59 7.63
CA ARG A 101 6.56 2.74 8.34
C ARG A 101 7.68 2.29 9.25
N LYS A 102 8.89 2.81 9.04
CA LYS A 102 10.07 2.53 9.88
C LYS A 102 10.54 3.81 10.57
N GLY A 103 10.18 3.98 11.81
CA GLY A 103 10.38 5.27 12.51
C GLY A 103 9.68 6.41 11.76
N LYS A 104 10.45 7.41 11.33
CA LYS A 104 9.93 8.51 10.50
C LYS A 104 9.98 8.22 9.00
N GLY A 105 10.52 7.07 8.56
CA GLY A 105 10.64 6.68 7.15
C GLY A 105 9.44 5.91 6.64
N ARG A 106 9.31 5.84 5.31
CA ARG A 106 8.29 5.05 4.61
C ARG A 106 8.93 4.19 3.54
N ILE A 107 8.47 2.95 3.43
CA ILE A 107 8.99 1.96 2.50
C ILE A 107 7.83 1.31 1.78
N GLY A 108 7.84 1.37 0.45
CA GLY A 108 7.00 0.56 -0.41
C GLY A 108 7.82 -0.56 -1.02
N MET A 109 7.30 -1.78 -1.02
CA MET A 109 7.99 -2.91 -1.62
C MET A 109 7.03 -3.76 -2.43
N PHE A 110 7.26 -3.79 -3.75
CA PHE A 110 6.69 -4.80 -4.63
C PHE A 110 7.56 -6.05 -4.61
N LEU A 111 6.93 -7.21 -4.46
CA LEU A 111 7.57 -8.51 -4.59
C LEU A 111 7.46 -9.07 -6.03
N SER A 112 7.44 -8.15 -6.97
CA SER A 112 7.51 -8.38 -8.41
C SER A 112 8.02 -7.13 -9.10
N ASP A 113 8.76 -7.31 -10.17
CA ASP A 113 9.24 -6.25 -11.06
C ASP A 113 8.31 -6.01 -12.27
N GLN A 114 7.15 -6.69 -12.31
CA GLN A 114 6.31 -6.76 -13.52
C GLN A 114 5.25 -5.64 -13.65
N GLY A 115 5.30 -4.61 -12.83
CA GLY A 115 4.40 -3.45 -12.96
C GLY A 115 4.40 -2.82 -14.35
N TRP A 116 5.49 -2.95 -15.11
CA TRP A 116 5.62 -2.45 -16.48
C TRP A 116 4.62 -3.10 -17.47
N LEU A 117 4.13 -4.33 -17.20
CA LEU A 117 3.08 -4.96 -18.00
C LEU A 117 1.82 -4.09 -18.03
N TRP A 118 1.43 -3.54 -16.89
CA TRP A 118 0.30 -2.61 -16.81
C TRP A 118 0.57 -1.31 -17.56
N ALA A 119 1.78 -0.78 -17.44
CA ALA A 119 2.18 0.44 -18.17
C ALA A 119 2.12 0.28 -19.70
N ARG A 120 2.39 -0.95 -20.19
CA ARG A 120 2.33 -1.30 -21.61
C ARG A 120 0.91 -1.68 -22.09
N GLY A 121 -0.08 -1.75 -21.21
CA GLY A 121 -1.43 -2.14 -21.56
C GLY A 121 -1.60 -3.63 -21.89
N PHE A 122 -0.67 -4.49 -21.40
CA PHE A 122 -0.76 -5.93 -21.61
C PHE A 122 -2.10 -6.46 -21.07
N GLU A 123 -2.84 -7.24 -21.87
CA GLU A 123 -4.19 -7.76 -21.54
C GLU A 123 -5.16 -6.69 -20.99
N GLY A 124 -5.07 -5.45 -21.46
CA GLY A 124 -5.86 -4.33 -20.96
C GLY A 124 -5.19 -3.52 -19.84
N GLY A 125 -4.06 -3.98 -19.30
CA GLY A 125 -3.29 -3.26 -18.31
C GLY A 125 -3.89 -3.29 -16.90
N GLY A 126 -3.61 -2.23 -16.15
CA GLY A 126 -4.07 -2.04 -14.77
C GLY A 126 -3.81 -0.60 -14.32
N PRO A 127 -4.08 -0.25 -13.07
CA PRO A 127 -4.04 1.12 -12.57
C PRO A 127 -2.59 1.60 -12.31
N TYR A 128 -1.67 1.37 -13.25
CA TYR A 128 -0.25 1.65 -13.09
C TYR A 128 0.02 3.09 -12.64
N VAL A 129 -0.48 4.06 -13.41
CA VAL A 129 -0.21 5.48 -13.16
C VAL A 129 -0.77 5.92 -11.81
N SER A 130 -2.02 5.59 -11.52
CA SER A 130 -2.68 5.96 -10.27
C SER A 130 -2.01 5.30 -9.07
N LEU A 131 -1.66 4.01 -9.16
CA LEU A 131 -1.01 3.28 -8.09
C LEU A 131 0.38 3.85 -7.78
N TYR A 132 1.25 3.98 -8.79
CA TYR A 132 2.60 4.48 -8.57
C TYR A 132 2.64 5.94 -8.14
N ARG A 133 1.73 6.77 -8.66
CA ARG A 133 1.58 8.15 -8.19
C ARG A 133 1.20 8.19 -6.71
N ARG A 134 0.18 7.42 -6.29
CA ARG A 134 -0.23 7.37 -4.89
C ARG A 134 0.87 6.82 -3.98
N ILE A 135 1.62 5.80 -4.41
CA ILE A 135 2.79 5.32 -3.66
C ILE A 135 3.81 6.44 -3.48
N ALA A 136 4.15 7.17 -4.54
CA ALA A 136 5.12 8.27 -4.47
C ALA A 136 4.66 9.36 -3.50
N HIS A 137 3.42 9.80 -3.58
CA HIS A 137 2.84 10.82 -2.68
C HIS A 137 2.78 10.31 -1.23
N TRP A 138 2.40 9.04 -1.02
CA TRP A 138 2.43 8.43 0.31
C TRP A 138 3.86 8.39 0.87
N LEU A 139 4.84 8.00 0.07
CA LEU A 139 6.26 8.00 0.45
C LEU A 139 6.76 9.41 0.81
N MET A 140 6.27 10.44 0.14
CA MET A 140 6.55 11.85 0.43
C MET A 140 5.79 12.38 1.66
N LYS A 141 4.91 11.58 2.27
CA LYS A 141 4.11 11.92 3.45
C LYS A 141 3.07 13.02 3.19
N GLU A 142 2.46 13.00 2.02
CA GLU A 142 1.38 13.92 1.73
C GLU A 142 0.16 13.63 2.60
N PRO A 143 -0.46 14.65 3.22
CA PRO A 143 -1.53 14.47 4.21
C PRO A 143 -2.75 13.72 3.69
N GLU A 144 -3.07 13.83 2.41
CA GLU A 144 -4.21 13.17 1.76
C GLU A 144 -4.09 11.65 1.71
N LEU A 145 -2.86 11.14 1.86
CA LEU A 145 -2.55 9.72 1.84
C LEU A 145 -2.11 9.16 3.21
N GLU A 146 -2.35 9.93 4.28
CA GLU A 146 -2.21 9.40 5.63
C GLU A 146 -3.29 8.35 5.90
N GLU A 147 -2.92 7.26 6.57
CA GLU A 147 -3.85 6.17 6.91
C GLU A 147 -4.82 6.60 8.02
N GLU A 148 -4.39 7.48 8.89
CA GLU A 148 -5.19 8.04 9.97
C GLU A 148 -5.23 9.57 9.83
N ALA A 149 -6.40 10.11 9.54
CA ALA A 149 -6.60 11.55 9.44
C ALA A 149 -7.99 11.95 9.97
N LEU A 150 -8.05 13.06 10.66
CA LEU A 150 -9.27 13.73 11.03
C LEU A 150 -9.21 15.16 10.46
N THR A 151 -10.11 15.46 9.55
CA THR A 151 -10.19 16.77 8.91
C THR A 151 -11.52 17.44 9.20
N ALA A 152 -11.52 18.75 9.35
CA ALA A 152 -12.72 19.53 9.53
C ALA A 152 -12.68 20.72 8.56
N VAL A 153 -13.71 20.85 7.72
CA VAL A 153 -13.83 21.91 6.73
C VAL A 153 -15.12 22.67 6.96
N GLY A 154 -15.00 23.98 7.20
CA GLY A 154 -16.15 24.86 7.29
C GLY A 154 -16.71 25.15 5.89
N LYS A 155 -18.02 24.94 5.70
CA LYS A 155 -18.72 25.24 4.47
C LYS A 155 -20.02 25.98 4.80
N ASP A 156 -20.07 27.27 4.46
CA ASP A 156 -21.17 28.16 4.78
C ASP A 156 -21.47 28.18 6.31
N GLN A 157 -22.60 27.62 6.73
CA GLN A 157 -23.02 27.49 8.12
C GLN A 157 -22.88 26.06 8.68
N SER A 158 -22.19 25.19 7.96
CA SER A 158 -21.98 23.80 8.35
C SER A 158 -20.50 23.49 8.53
N LEU A 159 -20.19 22.49 9.36
CA LEU A 159 -18.87 21.93 9.53
C LEU A 159 -18.89 20.47 9.00
N GLU A 160 -18.14 20.21 7.95
CA GLU A 160 -17.94 18.87 7.44
C GLU A 160 -16.73 18.26 8.13
N ILE A 161 -16.94 17.16 8.86
CA ILE A 161 -15.89 16.43 9.54
C ILE A 161 -15.70 15.10 8.83
N SER A 162 -14.48 14.87 8.33
CA SER A 162 -14.10 13.64 7.66
C SER A 162 -13.02 12.93 8.46
N ARG A 163 -13.25 11.65 8.71
CA ARG A 163 -12.26 10.76 9.31
C ARG A 163 -11.82 9.69 8.32
N GLN A 164 -10.51 9.56 8.16
CA GLN A 164 -9.87 8.47 7.45
C GLN A 164 -9.16 7.57 8.45
N THR A 165 -9.38 6.26 8.38
CA THR A 165 -8.79 5.30 9.29
C THR A 165 -8.64 3.93 8.64
N MET A 166 -7.62 3.18 9.06
CA MET A 166 -7.43 1.76 8.73
C MET A 166 -8.16 0.82 9.71
N ALA A 167 -8.67 1.35 10.82
CA ALA A 167 -9.40 0.56 11.81
C ALA A 167 -10.71 -0.02 11.23
N ASN A 168 -11.12 -1.18 11.73
CA ASN A 168 -12.40 -1.80 11.35
C ASN A 168 -13.59 -1.06 11.97
N GLU A 169 -13.39 -0.45 13.13
CA GLU A 169 -14.40 0.34 13.84
C GLU A 169 -13.93 1.79 13.95
N VAL A 170 -14.84 2.71 13.66
CA VAL A 170 -14.57 4.14 13.76
C VAL A 170 -15.14 4.65 15.06
N PRO A 171 -14.33 4.99 16.08
CA PRO A 171 -14.85 5.58 17.30
C PRO A 171 -15.46 6.96 17.02
N ALA A 172 -16.51 7.28 17.75
CA ALA A 172 -17.18 8.58 17.65
C ALA A 172 -16.21 9.74 17.89
N ALA A 173 -16.41 10.84 17.19
CA ALA A 173 -15.64 12.05 17.36
C ALA A 173 -16.35 13.03 18.32
N ASP A 174 -15.58 13.68 19.19
CA ASP A 174 -16.10 14.71 20.07
C ASP A 174 -15.82 16.12 19.52
N ILE A 175 -16.86 16.89 19.37
CA ILE A 175 -16.78 18.29 18.95
C ILE A 175 -17.02 19.18 20.18
N ILE A 176 -16.08 20.06 20.44
CA ILE A 176 -16.23 21.10 21.47
C ILE A 176 -16.64 22.41 20.77
N LEU A 177 -17.86 22.82 21.00
CA LEU A 177 -18.39 24.04 20.41
C LEU A 177 -17.74 25.28 21.10
N PRO A 178 -17.75 26.48 20.46
CA PRO A 178 -17.25 27.70 21.05
C PRO A 178 -17.92 28.04 22.40
N SER A 179 -19.14 27.55 22.64
CA SER A 179 -19.85 27.66 23.91
C SER A 179 -19.33 26.75 25.02
N GLY A 180 -18.33 25.90 24.72
CA GLY A 180 -17.84 24.85 25.64
C GLY A 180 -18.69 23.58 25.68
N LYS A 181 -19.82 23.55 24.97
CA LYS A 181 -20.68 22.37 24.93
C LYS A 181 -20.03 21.26 24.05
N LYS A 182 -19.97 20.08 24.62
CA LYS A 182 -19.48 18.88 23.91
C LYS A 182 -20.62 18.20 23.15
N GLN A 183 -20.36 17.83 21.91
CA GLN A 183 -21.27 17.05 21.06
C GLN A 183 -20.49 15.87 20.47
N THR A 184 -21.02 14.67 20.61
CA THR A 184 -20.43 13.45 20.03
C THR A 184 -21.13 13.13 18.71
N VAL A 185 -20.36 12.85 17.66
CA VAL A 185 -20.83 12.51 16.31
C VAL A 185 -20.17 11.24 15.79
#